data_e548cd782ca010e3217b733223791b9a
#
_entry.id   e548cd782ca010e3217b733223791b9a
#
_cell.length_a   1.000
_cell.length_b   1.000
_cell.length_c   1.000
_cell.angle_alpha   90.00
_cell.angle_beta   90.00
_cell.angle_gamma   90.00
#
_symmetry.space_group_name_H-M   'P 1'
#
loop_
_entity.id
_entity.type
_entity.pdbx_description
1 polymer ?
#
loop_
_entity_poly.entity_id
_entity_poly.type
_entity_poly.pdbx_seq_one_letter_code
_entity_poly.pdbx_strand_id
1 'polypeptide(L)'
;ALARREDGSFFDKFVITDDFDFDPNDYGPMGPPETREGSPALPEVTLITPMDGEQFESGTSIPLEVEIGASDRNIVRVQYFAGVELIAESTTKPFSTEWAGAAAGEHDLSAVVIDDVNDLVATEHALVTVVTVEPIQITELNLDGTGANLIMEWQGGVGPYTVQKTTSLSAPVWDDVGVDVFSPLTLPVDGASGFFRIVAP
;
A
#
# COMPACT_ATOMS: atom_id res chain seq x y z
N ALA A 1 7.26 -49.37 -6.72
CA ALA A 1 6.14 -50.19 -6.27
C ALA A 1 4.88 -49.30 -6.21
N LEU A 2 3.75 -49.86 -6.66
CA LEU A 2 2.47 -49.15 -6.59
C LEU A 2 1.74 -49.60 -5.33
N ALA A 3 1.55 -48.76 -4.36
CA ALA A 3 0.78 -49.10 -3.14
C ALA A 3 -0.70 -48.75 -3.35
N ARG A 4 -1.60 -49.69 -3.09
CA ARG A 4 -3.05 -49.52 -3.17
C ARG A 4 -3.63 -49.43 -1.77
N ARG A 5 -4.47 -48.42 -1.53
CA ARG A 5 -5.30 -48.36 -0.31
C ARG A 5 -6.56 -49.19 -0.50
N GLU A 6 -6.89 -50.03 0.52
CA GLU A 6 -7.91 -51.08 0.42
C GLU A 6 -9.33 -50.65 0.88
N ASP A 7 -9.60 -49.37 1.03
CA ASP A 7 -10.88 -48.86 1.59
C ASP A 7 -11.96 -48.52 0.55
N GLY A 8 -11.71 -48.83 -0.75
CA GLY A 8 -12.67 -48.58 -1.82
C GLY A 8 -12.75 -47.11 -2.25
N SER A 9 -11.96 -46.24 -1.66
CA SER A 9 -11.87 -44.82 -2.03
C SER A 9 -11.04 -44.60 -3.29
N PHE A 10 -11.33 -43.54 -4.02
CA PHE A 10 -10.51 -43.10 -5.16
C PHE A 10 -9.08 -42.82 -4.71
N PHE A 11 -8.10 -43.17 -5.55
CA PHE A 11 -6.72 -42.82 -5.29
C PHE A 11 -6.58 -41.30 -5.30
N ASP A 12 -6.22 -40.73 -4.15
CA ASP A 12 -5.84 -39.33 -4.07
C ASP A 12 -4.33 -39.11 -4.27
N LYS A 13 -3.53 -40.16 -4.00
CA LYS A 13 -2.07 -40.15 -4.19
C LYS A 13 -1.51 -41.49 -4.60
N PHE A 14 -0.44 -41.46 -5.38
CA PHE A 14 0.41 -42.61 -5.64
C PHE A 14 1.89 -42.18 -5.53
N VAL A 15 2.73 -43.08 -5.09
CA VAL A 15 4.17 -42.86 -4.98
C VAL A 15 4.87 -43.77 -5.97
N ILE A 16 5.77 -43.19 -6.76
CA ILE A 16 6.73 -43.92 -7.60
C ILE A 16 8.10 -43.65 -6.98
N THR A 17 8.79 -44.69 -6.53
CA THR A 17 10.11 -44.57 -5.91
C THR A 17 11.00 -45.70 -6.40
N ASP A 18 12.29 -45.45 -6.56
CA ASP A 18 13.36 -46.40 -6.73
C ASP A 18 14.06 -46.73 -5.38
N ASP A 19 13.62 -46.14 -4.30
CA ASP A 19 14.05 -46.47 -2.94
C ASP A 19 13.45 -47.81 -2.51
N PHE A 20 14.29 -48.84 -2.38
CA PHE A 20 13.89 -50.18 -1.98
C PHE A 20 13.54 -50.29 -0.49
N ASP A 21 13.95 -49.34 0.33
CA ASP A 21 13.67 -49.26 1.77
C ASP A 21 12.47 -48.36 2.09
N PHE A 22 11.77 -47.80 1.06
CA PHE A 22 10.61 -46.96 1.26
C PHE A 22 9.45 -47.67 1.94
N ASP A 23 9.08 -47.23 3.15
CA ASP A 23 7.86 -47.65 3.81
C ASP A 23 6.77 -46.57 3.73
N PRO A 24 5.67 -46.81 3.01
CA PRO A 24 4.59 -45.85 2.89
C PRO A 24 3.90 -45.51 4.23
N ASN A 25 4.10 -46.30 5.29
CA ASN A 25 3.52 -46.06 6.60
C ASN A 25 4.31 -45.04 7.43
N ASP A 26 5.56 -44.74 7.08
CA ASP A 26 6.40 -43.78 7.80
C ASP A 26 5.85 -42.34 7.75
N TYR A 27 4.99 -42.05 6.76
CA TYR A 27 4.42 -40.70 6.53
C TYR A 27 2.97 -40.57 7.05
N GLY A 28 2.45 -41.57 7.76
CA GLY A 28 1.08 -41.55 8.29
C GLY A 28 0.00 -41.56 7.17
N PRO A 29 -1.26 -41.26 7.52
CA PRO A 29 -2.39 -41.38 6.58
C PRO A 29 -2.35 -40.39 5.40
N MET A 30 -1.53 -39.34 5.48
CA MET A 30 -1.39 -38.33 4.41
C MET A 30 -0.33 -38.69 3.37
N GLY A 31 0.50 -39.73 3.64
CA GLY A 31 1.64 -40.06 2.78
C GLY A 31 2.77 -39.04 2.85
N PRO A 32 3.88 -39.30 2.10
CA PRO A 32 4.96 -38.32 1.99
C PRO A 32 4.47 -37.03 1.35
N PRO A 33 5.10 -35.89 1.69
CA PRO A 33 4.82 -34.64 1.00
C PRO A 33 5.04 -34.82 -0.50
N GLU A 34 4.18 -34.21 -1.31
CA GLU A 34 4.33 -34.23 -2.76
C GLU A 34 5.61 -33.48 -3.15
N THR A 35 6.59 -34.20 -3.65
CA THR A 35 7.75 -33.62 -4.29
C THR A 35 7.62 -33.81 -5.79
N ARG A 36 7.49 -32.74 -6.54
CA ARG A 36 7.72 -32.76 -7.98
C ARG A 36 9.23 -32.83 -8.20
N GLU A 37 9.72 -34.04 -8.44
CA GLU A 37 11.14 -34.23 -8.73
C GLU A 37 11.50 -33.39 -9.97
N GLY A 38 12.47 -32.47 -9.82
CA GLY A 38 12.93 -31.59 -10.88
C GLY A 38 12.20 -30.24 -11.02
N SER A 39 11.17 -29.96 -10.21
CA SER A 39 10.62 -28.59 -10.19
C SER A 39 11.59 -27.64 -9.50
N PRO A 40 11.93 -26.49 -10.10
CA PRO A 40 12.74 -25.47 -9.43
C PRO A 40 12.09 -25.04 -8.10
N ALA A 41 12.91 -24.71 -7.10
CA ALA A 41 12.41 -24.18 -5.84
C ALA A 41 11.54 -22.95 -6.07
N LEU A 42 10.50 -22.78 -5.24
CA LEU A 42 9.71 -21.55 -5.24
C LEU A 42 10.59 -20.37 -4.83
N PRO A 43 10.45 -19.20 -5.46
CA PRO A 43 11.20 -18.02 -5.06
C PRO A 43 10.80 -17.56 -3.65
N GLU A 44 11.72 -16.92 -2.95
CA GLU A 44 11.37 -16.06 -1.84
C GLU A 44 10.68 -14.81 -2.39
N VAL A 45 9.58 -14.38 -1.76
CA VAL A 45 8.83 -13.20 -2.18
C VAL A 45 8.55 -12.29 -1.00
N THR A 46 8.75 -11.00 -1.20
CA THR A 46 8.55 -9.98 -0.17
C THR A 46 7.76 -8.81 -0.74
N LEU A 47 6.74 -8.35 -0.04
CA LEU A 47 6.08 -7.09 -0.33
C LEU A 47 7.00 -5.96 0.16
N ILE A 48 7.54 -5.15 -0.77
CA ILE A 48 8.48 -4.07 -0.42
C ILE A 48 7.82 -2.71 -0.36
N THR A 49 6.68 -2.58 -1.05
CA THR A 49 5.85 -1.37 -1.01
C THR A 49 4.38 -1.79 -1.09
N PRO A 50 3.53 -1.29 -0.18
CA PRO A 50 3.86 -0.46 0.99
C PRO A 50 4.55 -1.26 2.11
N MET A 51 5.26 -0.55 3.00
CA MET A 51 5.85 -1.14 4.20
C MET A 51 4.78 -1.29 5.30
N ASP A 52 5.00 -2.25 6.20
CA ASP A 52 4.16 -2.41 7.39
C ASP A 52 4.16 -1.15 8.25
N GLY A 53 2.97 -0.70 8.67
CA GLY A 53 2.75 0.53 9.43
C GLY A 53 2.75 1.82 8.61
N GLU A 54 2.86 1.76 7.28
CA GLU A 54 2.85 2.96 6.43
C GLU A 54 1.47 3.61 6.39
N GLN A 55 1.45 4.96 6.24
CA GLN A 55 0.22 5.74 6.19
C GLN A 55 0.09 6.46 4.85
N PHE A 56 -1.13 6.49 4.33
CA PHE A 56 -1.49 7.15 3.07
C PHE A 56 -2.68 8.07 3.27
N GLU A 57 -2.76 9.13 2.48
CA GLU A 57 -3.93 9.99 2.46
C GLU A 57 -5.03 9.41 1.58
N SER A 58 -6.27 9.52 2.03
CA SER A 58 -7.43 9.10 1.23
C SER A 58 -7.49 9.85 -0.10
N GLY A 59 -7.66 9.09 -1.19
CA GLY A 59 -7.69 9.62 -2.54
C GLY A 59 -6.33 9.60 -3.26
N THR A 60 -5.24 9.24 -2.57
CA THR A 60 -3.96 8.98 -3.23
C THR A 60 -3.87 7.53 -3.72
N SER A 61 -3.08 7.29 -4.76
CA SER A 61 -2.74 5.93 -5.18
C SER A 61 -1.65 5.36 -4.29
N ILE A 62 -1.84 4.13 -3.82
CA ILE A 62 -0.87 3.40 -3.02
C ILE A 62 -0.01 2.56 -3.96
N PRO A 63 1.31 2.77 -4.02
CA PRO A 63 2.18 1.95 -4.85
C PRO A 63 2.27 0.53 -4.27
N LEU A 64 2.29 -0.46 -5.17
CA LEU A 64 2.37 -1.88 -4.84
C LEU A 64 3.56 -2.49 -5.57
N GLU A 65 4.51 -3.04 -4.84
CA GLU A 65 5.71 -3.65 -5.40
C GLU A 65 6.16 -4.84 -4.56
N VAL A 66 6.59 -5.90 -5.24
CA VAL A 66 7.18 -7.10 -4.64
C VAL A 66 8.61 -7.28 -5.10
N GLU A 67 9.46 -7.73 -4.20
CA GLU A 67 10.74 -8.33 -4.53
C GLU A 67 10.57 -9.84 -4.69
N ILE A 68 11.06 -10.36 -5.80
CA ILE A 68 11.03 -11.79 -6.12
C ILE A 68 12.48 -12.27 -6.17
N GLY A 69 12.85 -13.13 -5.25
CA GLY A 69 14.19 -13.71 -5.16
C GLY A 69 14.57 -14.48 -6.41
N ALA A 70 15.87 -14.76 -6.55
CA ALA A 70 16.38 -15.51 -7.68
C ALA A 70 15.72 -16.91 -7.76
N SER A 71 15.19 -17.25 -8.92
CA SER A 71 14.53 -18.52 -9.20
C SER A 71 14.59 -18.84 -10.67
N ASP A 72 14.64 -20.12 -11.00
CA ASP A 72 14.50 -20.65 -12.37
C ASP A 72 13.02 -20.76 -12.80
N ARG A 73 12.09 -20.29 -11.94
CA ARG A 73 10.65 -20.25 -12.23
C ARG A 73 10.29 -19.10 -13.15
N ASN A 74 9.38 -19.35 -14.08
CA ASN A 74 8.84 -18.33 -14.95
C ASN A 74 7.59 -17.71 -14.33
N ILE A 75 7.76 -16.58 -13.63
CA ILE A 75 6.65 -15.85 -13.03
C ILE A 75 5.84 -15.16 -14.12
N VAL A 76 4.53 -15.39 -14.12
CA VAL A 76 3.59 -14.88 -15.13
C VAL A 76 2.72 -13.74 -14.63
N ARG A 77 2.46 -13.66 -13.32
CA ARG A 77 1.68 -12.58 -12.72
C ARG A 77 1.88 -12.48 -11.22
N VAL A 78 1.53 -11.31 -10.70
CA VAL A 78 1.42 -11.02 -9.27
C VAL A 78 0.04 -10.43 -9.02
N GLN A 79 -0.66 -10.95 -8.03
CA GLN A 79 -1.95 -10.48 -7.56
C GLN A 79 -1.78 -9.85 -6.18
N TYR A 80 -2.36 -8.66 -5.99
CA TYR A 80 -2.31 -7.90 -4.74
C TYR A 80 -3.68 -7.92 -4.08
N PHE A 81 -3.70 -8.10 -2.77
CA PHE A 81 -4.91 -8.26 -1.98
C PHE A 81 -4.96 -7.28 -0.81
N ALA A 82 -6.17 -6.81 -0.48
CA ALA A 82 -6.49 -6.19 0.78
C ALA A 82 -7.41 -7.15 1.56
N GLY A 83 -6.86 -7.83 2.57
CA GLY A 83 -7.50 -8.97 3.19
C GLY A 83 -7.74 -10.10 2.19
N VAL A 84 -8.99 -10.33 1.84
CA VAL A 84 -9.39 -11.36 0.85
C VAL A 84 -9.79 -10.76 -0.51
N GLU A 85 -9.81 -9.44 -0.63
CA GLU A 85 -10.21 -8.75 -1.85
C GLU A 85 -9.01 -8.56 -2.80
N LEU A 86 -9.16 -8.97 -4.06
CA LEU A 86 -8.17 -8.68 -5.11
C LEU A 86 -8.28 -7.19 -5.50
N ILE A 87 -7.24 -6.41 -5.20
CA ILE A 87 -7.20 -4.96 -5.43
C ILE A 87 -6.43 -4.58 -6.71
N ALA A 88 -5.46 -5.39 -7.12
CA ALA A 88 -4.67 -5.14 -8.33
C ALA A 88 -4.01 -6.42 -8.84
N GLU A 89 -3.66 -6.44 -10.12
CA GLU A 89 -2.88 -7.51 -10.74
C GLU A 89 -1.84 -6.90 -11.68
N SER A 90 -0.64 -7.47 -11.72
CA SER A 90 0.40 -7.11 -12.68
C SER A 90 0.93 -8.36 -13.38
N THR A 91 1.02 -8.30 -14.72
CA THR A 91 1.53 -9.39 -15.59
C THR A 91 2.84 -9.02 -16.28
N THR A 92 3.38 -7.85 -15.97
CA THR A 92 4.59 -7.32 -16.62
C THR A 92 5.64 -7.00 -15.57
N LYS A 93 6.85 -7.50 -15.76
CA LYS A 93 8.00 -7.17 -14.88
C LYS A 93 8.24 -5.66 -14.88
N PRO A 94 8.55 -5.07 -13.71
CA PRO A 94 8.91 -5.68 -12.41
C PRO A 94 7.71 -6.15 -11.57
N PHE A 95 6.51 -6.26 -12.12
CA PHE A 95 5.25 -6.64 -11.47
C PHE A 95 4.71 -5.62 -10.47
N SER A 96 5.21 -4.37 -10.52
CA SER A 96 4.67 -3.25 -9.75
C SER A 96 3.36 -2.74 -10.36
N THR A 97 2.52 -2.15 -9.51
CA THR A 97 1.26 -1.50 -9.89
C THR A 97 0.85 -0.49 -8.83
N GLU A 98 -0.34 0.05 -8.91
CA GLU A 98 -0.89 0.99 -7.94
C GLU A 98 -2.31 0.57 -7.54
N TRP A 99 -2.65 0.78 -6.29
CA TRP A 99 -4.02 0.66 -5.79
C TRP A 99 -4.65 2.03 -5.63
N ALA A 100 -5.58 2.37 -6.49
CA ALA A 100 -6.34 3.62 -6.43
C ALA A 100 -7.66 3.44 -5.69
N GLY A 101 -8.08 4.50 -4.98
CA GLY A 101 -9.41 4.55 -4.35
C GLY A 101 -9.53 3.75 -3.05
N ALA A 102 -8.42 3.49 -2.36
CA ALA A 102 -8.45 2.90 -1.03
C ALA A 102 -9.33 3.75 -0.08
N ALA A 103 -10.27 3.11 0.61
CA ALA A 103 -11.11 3.77 1.60
C ALA A 103 -10.29 4.10 2.86
N ALA A 104 -10.70 5.12 3.60
CA ALA A 104 -10.09 5.40 4.90
C ALA A 104 -10.29 4.23 5.86
N GLY A 105 -9.24 3.89 6.62
CA GLY A 105 -9.21 2.78 7.55
C GLY A 105 -7.90 1.99 7.48
N GLU A 106 -7.86 0.89 8.20
CA GLU A 106 -6.75 -0.06 8.19
C GLU A 106 -6.96 -1.10 7.10
N HIS A 107 -5.91 -1.43 6.36
CA HIS A 107 -5.91 -2.45 5.31
C HIS A 107 -4.74 -3.39 5.51
N ASP A 108 -5.01 -4.68 5.46
CA ASP A 108 -4.03 -5.75 5.56
C ASP A 108 -3.67 -6.20 4.15
N LEU A 109 -2.49 -5.79 3.67
CA LEU A 109 -2.06 -5.99 2.30
C LEU A 109 -1.14 -7.20 2.18
N SER A 110 -1.31 -7.97 1.11
CA SER A 110 -0.44 -9.07 0.74
C SER A 110 -0.38 -9.23 -0.77
N ALA A 111 0.60 -10.00 -1.25
CA ALA A 111 0.69 -10.34 -2.65
C ALA A 111 0.86 -11.85 -2.85
N VAL A 112 0.38 -12.35 -3.98
CA VAL A 112 0.54 -13.73 -4.42
C VAL A 112 1.23 -13.74 -5.79
N VAL A 113 2.38 -14.35 -5.83
CA VAL A 113 3.18 -14.56 -7.06
C VAL A 113 2.80 -15.89 -7.67
N ILE A 114 2.56 -15.91 -8.98
CA ILE A 114 2.05 -17.07 -9.72
C ILE A 114 2.97 -17.34 -10.91
N ASP A 115 3.42 -18.59 -11.04
CA ASP A 115 4.23 -19.05 -12.16
C ASP A 115 3.41 -19.66 -13.31
N ASP A 116 4.06 -20.07 -14.37
CA ASP A 116 3.46 -20.63 -15.58
C ASP A 116 2.87 -22.05 -15.40
N VAL A 117 3.13 -22.71 -14.28
CA VAL A 117 2.52 -23.99 -13.90
C VAL A 117 1.45 -23.84 -12.82
N ASN A 118 1.08 -22.60 -12.47
CA ASN A 118 0.15 -22.19 -11.44
C ASN A 118 0.57 -22.58 -10.01
N ASP A 119 1.86 -22.69 -9.75
CA ASP A 119 2.35 -22.72 -8.37
C ASP A 119 2.29 -21.29 -7.78
N LEU A 120 1.98 -21.20 -6.48
CA LEU A 120 1.67 -19.97 -5.79
C LEU A 120 2.65 -19.73 -4.64
N VAL A 121 3.11 -18.48 -4.48
CA VAL A 121 3.88 -18.03 -3.32
C VAL A 121 3.28 -16.73 -2.81
N ALA A 122 2.91 -16.69 -1.54
CA ALA A 122 2.40 -15.48 -0.88
C ALA A 122 3.52 -14.74 -0.13
N THR A 123 3.38 -13.42 -0.05
CA THR A 123 4.21 -12.60 0.83
C THR A 123 3.72 -12.66 2.29
N GLU A 124 4.54 -12.18 3.22
CA GLU A 124 4.04 -11.71 4.50
C GLU A 124 3.09 -10.52 4.28
N HIS A 125 2.29 -10.22 5.31
CA HIS A 125 1.31 -9.16 5.28
C HIS A 125 1.92 -7.83 5.71
N ALA A 126 1.41 -6.72 5.15
CA ALA A 126 1.72 -5.36 5.57
C ALA A 126 0.43 -4.63 5.95
N LEU A 127 0.33 -4.19 7.21
CA LEU A 127 -0.80 -3.39 7.69
C LEU A 127 -0.55 -1.92 7.36
N VAL A 128 -1.41 -1.32 6.55
CA VAL A 128 -1.36 0.10 6.20
C VAL A 128 -2.59 0.85 6.69
N THR A 129 -2.45 2.14 6.94
CA THR A 129 -3.55 2.99 7.36
C THR A 129 -3.82 4.07 6.33
N VAL A 130 -5.05 4.15 5.82
CA VAL A 130 -5.50 5.26 4.97
C VAL A 130 -6.25 6.26 5.83
N VAL A 131 -5.73 7.49 5.90
CA VAL A 131 -6.31 8.58 6.71
C VAL A 131 -7.08 9.56 5.86
N THR A 132 -8.23 10.01 6.34
CA THR A 132 -8.93 11.15 5.71
C THR A 132 -8.24 12.44 6.08
N VAL A 133 -7.93 13.24 5.06
CA VAL A 133 -7.45 14.61 5.27
C VAL A 133 -8.63 15.55 5.02
N GLU A 134 -9.06 16.24 6.08
CA GLU A 134 -10.09 17.26 5.94
C GLU A 134 -9.55 18.43 5.12
N PRO A 135 -10.34 18.99 4.19
CA PRO A 135 -9.89 20.13 3.41
C PRO A 135 -9.62 21.34 4.31
N ILE A 136 -8.60 22.12 3.96
CA ILE A 136 -8.30 23.35 4.68
C ILE A 136 -9.47 24.32 4.52
N GLN A 137 -10.04 24.79 5.64
CA GLN A 137 -11.11 25.78 5.69
C GLN A 137 -10.69 26.93 6.57
N ILE A 138 -10.69 28.16 6.05
CA ILE A 138 -10.54 29.35 6.86
C ILE A 138 -11.84 29.52 7.66
N THR A 139 -11.73 29.42 8.99
CA THR A 139 -12.87 29.49 9.91
C THR A 139 -13.10 30.89 10.46
N GLU A 140 -12.03 31.68 10.57
CA GLU A 140 -12.12 33.03 11.06
C GLU A 140 -11.07 33.95 10.44
N LEU A 141 -11.46 35.19 10.16
CA LEU A 141 -10.60 36.22 9.64
C LEU A 141 -10.98 37.58 10.26
N ASN A 142 -10.24 38.01 11.27
CA ASN A 142 -10.54 39.18 12.04
C ASN A 142 -9.35 40.12 12.16
N LEU A 143 -9.64 41.41 12.35
CA LEU A 143 -8.61 42.34 12.79
C LEU A 143 -8.51 42.27 14.35
N ASP A 144 -7.29 42.43 14.86
CA ASP A 144 -7.09 42.56 16.28
C ASP A 144 -7.77 43.86 16.82
N GLY A 145 -7.89 43.97 18.16
CA GLY A 145 -8.55 45.13 18.78
C GLY A 145 -7.92 46.50 18.48
N THR A 146 -6.73 46.53 17.86
CA THR A 146 -6.04 47.77 17.43
C THR A 146 -6.22 48.03 15.92
N GLY A 147 -6.65 47.05 15.16
CA GLY A 147 -6.74 47.10 13.70
C GLY A 147 -5.38 47.02 12.99
N ALA A 148 -4.31 46.76 13.75
CA ALA A 148 -2.95 46.69 13.19
C ALA A 148 -2.56 45.31 12.68
N ASN A 149 -3.27 44.27 13.16
CA ASN A 149 -2.98 42.90 12.76
C ASN A 149 -4.23 42.17 12.28
N LEU A 150 -4.05 41.29 11.34
CA LEU A 150 -5.03 40.32 10.86
C LEU A 150 -4.78 38.99 11.59
N ILE A 151 -5.83 38.48 12.24
CA ILE A 151 -5.84 37.14 12.82
C ILE A 151 -6.58 36.23 11.88
N MET A 152 -5.92 35.14 11.48
CA MET A 152 -6.45 34.14 10.58
C MET A 152 -6.50 32.80 11.32
N GLU A 153 -7.69 32.18 11.33
CA GLU A 153 -7.89 30.83 11.87
C GLU A 153 -8.38 29.89 10.77
N TRP A 154 -7.89 28.68 10.81
CA TRP A 154 -8.29 27.62 9.89
C TRP A 154 -8.28 26.26 10.56
N GLN A 155 -8.99 25.31 9.94
CA GLN A 155 -9.03 23.90 10.29
C GLN A 155 -8.81 23.05 9.05
N GLY A 156 -8.52 21.76 9.25
CA GLY A 156 -8.25 20.79 8.19
C GLY A 156 -6.84 20.87 7.62
N GLY A 157 -6.54 19.95 6.72
CA GLY A 157 -5.20 19.71 6.21
C GLY A 157 -4.27 19.07 7.24
N VAL A 158 -3.04 18.87 6.83
CA VAL A 158 -1.93 18.43 7.70
C VAL A 158 -0.84 19.48 7.60
N GLY A 159 -0.49 20.10 8.73
CA GLY A 159 0.56 21.13 8.79
C GLY A 159 1.96 20.55 9.01
N PRO A 160 2.99 21.37 9.02
CA PRO A 160 2.96 22.83 9.04
C PRO A 160 2.52 23.46 7.70
N TYR A 161 1.97 24.67 7.73
CA TYR A 161 1.39 25.33 6.55
C TYR A 161 2.25 26.49 6.07
N THR A 162 2.10 26.83 4.78
CA THR A 162 2.57 28.08 4.22
C THR A 162 1.38 28.98 3.93
N VAL A 163 1.37 30.18 4.51
CA VAL A 163 0.37 31.21 4.20
C VAL A 163 0.96 32.17 3.20
N GLN A 164 0.25 32.39 2.11
CA GLN A 164 0.67 33.25 1.00
C GLN A 164 -0.32 34.39 0.81
N LYS A 165 0.21 35.54 0.36
CA LYS A 165 -0.55 36.75 0.07
C LYS A 165 -0.31 37.19 -1.37
N THR A 166 -1.35 37.72 -2.02
CA THR A 166 -1.26 38.46 -3.28
C THR A 166 -2.15 39.70 -3.25
N THR A 167 -1.83 40.71 -4.03
CA THR A 167 -2.68 41.90 -4.20
C THR A 167 -3.58 41.81 -5.44
N SER A 168 -3.42 40.79 -6.28
CA SER A 168 -4.20 40.63 -7.52
C SER A 168 -4.54 39.15 -7.77
N LEU A 169 -5.80 38.84 -8.09
CA LEU A 169 -6.24 37.52 -8.53
C LEU A 169 -6.22 37.35 -10.06
N SER A 170 -6.12 38.44 -10.82
CA SER A 170 -6.09 38.38 -12.30
C SER A 170 -4.70 37.97 -12.85
N ALA A 171 -3.65 38.34 -12.15
CA ALA A 171 -2.27 37.93 -12.41
C ALA A 171 -1.54 37.74 -11.08
N PRO A 172 -1.84 36.66 -10.35
CA PRO A 172 -1.37 36.49 -8.98
C PRO A 172 0.12 36.20 -8.94
N VAL A 173 0.84 37.02 -8.20
CA VAL A 173 2.17 36.69 -7.66
C VAL A 173 1.94 36.45 -6.15
N TRP A 174 2.23 35.28 -5.70
CA TRP A 174 2.01 34.88 -4.32
C TRP A 174 3.32 34.99 -3.54
N ASP A 175 3.30 35.81 -2.48
CA ASP A 175 4.42 35.98 -1.56
C ASP A 175 4.15 35.21 -0.29
N ASP A 176 5.13 34.49 0.21
CA ASP A 176 5.04 33.79 1.49
C ASP A 176 5.04 34.81 2.64
N VAL A 177 3.98 34.82 3.43
CA VAL A 177 3.85 35.69 4.60
C VAL A 177 3.87 34.93 5.94
N GLY A 178 3.83 33.61 5.86
CA GLY A 178 4.05 32.69 6.97
C GLY A 178 4.50 31.34 6.43
N VAL A 179 5.64 30.84 6.91
CA VAL A 179 6.20 29.53 6.55
C VAL A 179 6.32 28.69 7.80
N ASP A 180 6.01 27.39 7.72
CA ASP A 180 6.00 26.46 8.85
C ASP A 180 5.09 26.93 10.00
N VAL A 181 3.92 27.47 9.66
CA VAL A 181 2.97 28.05 10.62
C VAL A 181 1.80 27.12 10.94
N PHE A 182 1.15 27.39 12.05
CA PHE A 182 -0.08 26.73 12.50
C PHE A 182 -1.17 27.75 12.78
N SER A 183 -2.43 27.33 12.78
CA SER A 183 -3.58 28.14 13.18
C SER A 183 -3.61 28.30 14.71
N PRO A 184 -3.91 29.51 15.25
CA PRO A 184 -4.11 30.76 14.51
C PRO A 184 -2.80 31.44 14.11
N LEU A 185 -2.84 32.23 13.04
CA LEU A 185 -1.73 33.07 12.58
C LEU A 185 -2.10 34.54 12.65
N THR A 186 -1.18 35.36 13.19
CA THR A 186 -1.31 36.80 13.24
C THR A 186 -0.34 37.45 12.26
N LEU A 187 -0.85 38.26 11.35
CA LEU A 187 -0.10 38.96 10.33
C LEU A 187 -0.29 40.48 10.47
N PRO A 188 0.75 41.30 10.27
CA PRO A 188 0.58 42.76 10.25
C PRO A 188 -0.26 43.16 9.04
N VAL A 189 -1.13 44.14 9.23
CA VAL A 189 -1.90 44.77 8.16
C VAL A 189 -1.01 45.78 7.44
N ASP A 190 -0.58 45.42 6.25
CA ASP A 190 0.19 46.25 5.34
C ASP A 190 -0.62 46.51 4.06
N GLY A 191 -0.94 47.76 3.79
CA GLY A 191 -1.70 48.14 2.61
C GLY A 191 -3.21 48.03 2.72
N ALA A 192 -3.92 48.36 1.64
CA ALA A 192 -5.37 48.53 1.62
C ALA A 192 -6.17 47.26 1.31
N SER A 193 -5.57 46.25 0.66
CA SER A 193 -6.22 44.99 0.32
C SER A 193 -5.21 43.89 0.04
N GLY A 194 -5.65 42.65 0.23
CA GLY A 194 -4.88 41.46 -0.11
C GLY A 194 -5.77 40.24 -0.13
N PHE A 195 -5.33 39.23 -0.89
CA PHE A 195 -5.92 37.90 -0.91
C PHE A 195 -4.92 36.95 -0.29
N PHE A 196 -5.44 36.00 0.46
CA PHE A 196 -4.63 35.03 1.17
C PHE A 196 -5.02 33.61 0.74
N ARG A 197 -4.05 32.71 0.74
CA ARG A 197 -4.29 31.28 0.66
C ARG A 197 -3.40 30.54 1.66
N ILE A 198 -3.87 29.37 2.06
CA ILE A 198 -3.15 28.46 2.94
C ILE A 198 -2.80 27.23 2.08
N VAL A 199 -1.55 26.83 2.12
CA VAL A 199 -1.03 25.67 1.38
C VAL A 199 -0.48 24.69 2.40
N ALA A 200 -0.93 23.43 2.32
CA ALA A 200 -0.31 22.31 3.01
C ALA A 200 0.99 21.90 2.28
N PRO A 201 1.90 21.19 2.97
CA PRO A 201 3.13 20.69 2.38
C PRO A 201 2.91 19.70 1.23
#